data_f8075237ffc6b2a0b839d0a6758609fd
#
_entry.id   f8075237ffc6b2a0b839d0a6758609fd
#
_cell.length_a   1.000
_cell.length_b   1.000
_cell.length_c   1.000
_cell.angle_alpha   90.00
_cell.angle_beta   90.00
_cell.angle_gamma   90.00
#
_symmetry.space_group_name_H-M   'P 1'
#
loop_
_entity.id
_entity.type
_entity.pdbx_description
1 polymer ?
#
loop_
_entity_poly.entity_id
_entity_poly.type
_entity_poly.pdbx_seq_one_letter_code
_entity_poly.pdbx_strand_id
1 'polypeptide(L)'
;MNFVTTATSDGVMTITLGDVEGRNTLSRQLLQELIGAIDDVDANSDIRVAVLTNVGNVFCAGANLAERSTKDVDDGETSAVNLAALFQRIQNSFKPFVGRIAGHCVAGGVGLAAVMDISVAIDTAMFGFTEVRVGVVPATISVVCLPKMRQADAQSSFLRGNRFPADEAVRMGLINHSVPLETLDATVNEILNDLLAGEPHAIAVAKQLALQSTSHSHNEAFAKMAQLSNELFASEEAHEGMNAYLEKRPASWVSSIKVDKEK
;
A
#
# COMPACT_ATOMS: atom_id res chain seq x y z
N MET A 1 -22.75 -1.68 11.34
CA MET A 1 -22.47 -1.64 9.89
C MET A 1 -20.95 -1.76 9.77
N ASN A 2 -20.43 -2.65 8.97
CA ASN A 2 -18.98 -2.78 8.81
C ASN A 2 -18.48 -1.73 7.82
N PHE A 3 -17.42 -1.02 8.19
CA PHE A 3 -16.75 -0.02 7.32
C PHE A 3 -15.74 -0.64 6.39
N VAL A 4 -15.30 -1.87 6.69
CA VAL A 4 -14.37 -2.64 5.87
C VAL A 4 -15.02 -3.96 5.48
N THR A 5 -14.93 -4.33 4.21
CA THR A 5 -15.33 -5.64 3.70
C THR A 5 -14.17 -6.30 2.98
N THR A 6 -14.11 -7.62 3.01
CA THR A 6 -13.08 -8.42 2.37
C THR A 6 -13.68 -9.43 1.41
N ALA A 7 -12.97 -9.67 0.31
CA ALA A 7 -13.28 -10.73 -0.65
C ALA A 7 -11.98 -11.38 -1.10
N THR A 8 -11.97 -12.71 -1.22
CA THR A 8 -10.77 -13.46 -1.63
C THR A 8 -11.05 -14.25 -2.89
N SER A 9 -10.18 -14.12 -3.90
CA SER A 9 -10.19 -14.91 -5.12
C SER A 9 -8.77 -15.08 -5.64
N ASP A 10 -8.41 -16.27 -6.09
CA ASP A 10 -7.16 -16.57 -6.80
C ASP A 10 -5.88 -16.06 -6.14
N GLY A 11 -5.80 -16.19 -4.82
CA GLY A 11 -4.64 -15.73 -4.05
C GLY A 11 -4.61 -14.24 -3.75
N VAL A 12 -5.66 -13.49 -4.11
CA VAL A 12 -5.78 -12.05 -3.84
C VAL A 12 -6.88 -11.81 -2.82
N MET A 13 -6.59 -11.07 -1.75
CA MET A 13 -7.60 -10.52 -0.86
C MET A 13 -7.85 -9.05 -1.21
N THR A 14 -9.07 -8.72 -1.61
CA THR A 14 -9.51 -7.34 -1.78
C THR A 14 -10.13 -6.83 -0.50
N ILE A 15 -9.58 -5.77 0.06
CA ILE A 15 -10.05 -5.04 1.24
C ILE A 15 -10.71 -3.76 0.75
N THR A 16 -12.00 -3.57 1.01
CA THR A 16 -12.77 -2.44 0.51
C THR A 16 -13.21 -1.53 1.66
N LEU A 17 -12.82 -0.25 1.59
CA LEU A 17 -13.30 0.80 2.48
C LEU A 17 -14.70 1.23 2.04
N GLY A 18 -15.69 1.10 2.90
CA GLY A 18 -17.11 1.26 2.57
C GLY A 18 -17.86 2.31 3.41
N ASP A 19 -17.19 3.11 4.24
CA ASP A 19 -17.81 4.22 4.98
C ASP A 19 -17.97 5.46 4.07
N VAL A 20 -18.89 5.35 3.09
CA VAL A 20 -19.12 6.41 2.09
C VAL A 20 -19.61 7.71 2.74
N GLU A 21 -20.50 7.64 3.72
CA GLU A 21 -21.04 8.81 4.43
C GLU A 21 -19.95 9.51 5.23
N GLY A 22 -19.14 8.74 5.96
CA GLY A 22 -17.96 9.25 6.68
C GLY A 22 -16.76 9.52 5.79
N ARG A 23 -16.86 9.32 4.46
CA ARG A 23 -15.78 9.52 3.46
C ARG A 23 -14.53 8.72 3.80
N ASN A 24 -14.71 7.51 4.31
CA ASN A 24 -13.64 6.61 4.73
C ASN A 24 -12.63 7.30 5.66
N THR A 25 -13.12 8.13 6.60
CA THR A 25 -12.24 8.75 7.60
C THR A 25 -11.67 7.68 8.52
N LEU A 26 -10.42 7.89 8.95
CA LEU A 26 -9.69 7.00 9.86
C LEU A 26 -10.26 7.15 11.29
N SER A 27 -11.52 6.75 11.44
CA SER A 27 -12.19 6.59 12.73
C SER A 27 -11.62 5.40 13.49
N ARG A 28 -11.86 5.32 14.78
CA ARG A 28 -11.43 4.18 15.61
C ARG A 28 -11.95 2.85 15.02
N GLN A 29 -13.22 2.81 14.64
CA GLN A 29 -13.85 1.61 14.09
C GLN A 29 -13.21 1.21 12.77
N LEU A 30 -13.04 2.14 11.80
CA LEU A 30 -12.43 1.84 10.51
C LEU A 30 -10.99 1.34 10.68
N LEU A 31 -10.20 1.96 11.58
CA LEU A 31 -8.83 1.52 11.85
C LEU A 31 -8.79 0.12 12.44
N GLN A 32 -9.67 -0.22 13.38
CA GLN A 32 -9.72 -1.56 13.99
C GLN A 32 -10.12 -2.62 12.96
N GLU A 33 -11.14 -2.36 12.13
CA GLU A 33 -11.58 -3.29 11.09
C GLU A 33 -10.51 -3.47 10.02
N LEU A 34 -9.81 -2.39 9.62
CA LEU A 34 -8.75 -2.46 8.63
C LEU A 34 -7.51 -3.20 9.16
N ILE A 35 -7.13 -2.98 10.42
CA ILE A 35 -6.05 -3.73 11.07
C ILE A 35 -6.40 -5.23 11.10
N GLY A 36 -7.64 -5.58 11.49
CA GLY A 36 -8.09 -6.96 11.48
C GLY A 36 -8.00 -7.60 10.09
N ALA A 37 -8.44 -6.89 9.05
CA ALA A 37 -8.35 -7.37 7.67
C ALA A 37 -6.88 -7.60 7.21
N ILE A 38 -5.94 -6.75 7.66
CA ILE A 38 -4.51 -6.94 7.37
C ILE A 38 -3.94 -8.13 8.13
N ASP A 39 -4.32 -8.31 9.39
CA ASP A 39 -3.92 -9.48 10.19
C ASP A 39 -4.45 -10.79 9.53
N ASP A 40 -5.67 -10.76 8.95
CA ASP A 40 -6.23 -11.88 8.19
C ASP A 40 -5.45 -12.16 6.89
N VAL A 41 -4.97 -11.12 6.19
CA VAL A 41 -4.06 -11.29 5.03
C VAL A 41 -2.82 -12.07 5.45
N ASP A 42 -2.17 -11.67 6.54
CA ASP A 42 -0.92 -12.31 6.96
C ASP A 42 -1.13 -13.75 7.50
N ALA A 43 -2.24 -13.99 8.17
CA ALA A 43 -2.56 -15.30 8.75
C ALA A 43 -2.98 -16.37 7.71
N ASN A 44 -3.50 -15.99 6.55
CA ASN A 44 -4.01 -16.90 5.56
C ASN A 44 -2.98 -17.24 4.48
N SER A 45 -2.45 -18.47 4.49
CA SER A 45 -1.43 -18.95 3.53
C SER A 45 -1.89 -18.94 2.07
N ASP A 46 -3.20 -18.97 1.80
CA ASP A 46 -3.74 -18.98 0.43
C ASP A 46 -3.71 -17.58 -0.20
N ILE A 47 -3.51 -16.53 0.63
CA ILE A 47 -3.41 -15.16 0.13
C ILE A 47 -1.95 -14.85 -0.18
N ARG A 48 -1.71 -14.36 -1.40
CA ARG A 48 -0.42 -13.97 -1.96
C ARG A 48 -0.23 -12.46 -2.03
N VAL A 49 -1.31 -11.72 -2.29
CA VAL A 49 -1.35 -10.27 -2.49
C VAL A 49 -2.61 -9.70 -1.87
N ALA A 50 -2.53 -8.51 -1.29
CA ALA A 50 -3.70 -7.75 -0.84
C ALA A 50 -3.93 -6.53 -1.72
N VAL A 51 -5.19 -6.24 -2.03
CA VAL A 51 -5.63 -5.00 -2.69
C VAL A 51 -6.43 -4.17 -1.69
N LEU A 52 -6.04 -2.92 -1.48
CA LEU A 52 -6.84 -1.96 -0.74
C LEU A 52 -7.55 -1.02 -1.70
N THR A 53 -8.87 -0.96 -1.60
CA THR A 53 -9.72 -0.11 -2.45
C THR A 53 -10.84 0.58 -1.67
N ASN A 54 -11.69 1.33 -2.36
CA ASN A 54 -12.79 2.08 -1.75
C ASN A 54 -14.07 2.01 -2.57
N VAL A 55 -15.18 2.22 -1.89
CA VAL A 55 -16.47 2.60 -2.50
C VAL A 55 -16.62 4.12 -2.44
N GLY A 56 -17.35 4.69 -3.41
CA GLY A 56 -17.56 6.13 -3.51
C GLY A 56 -16.36 6.88 -4.09
N ASN A 57 -16.41 8.20 -4.04
CA ASN A 57 -15.44 9.11 -4.67
C ASN A 57 -14.30 9.56 -3.75
N VAL A 58 -14.23 9.03 -2.54
CA VAL A 58 -13.16 9.31 -1.57
C VAL A 58 -12.52 7.99 -1.14
N PHE A 59 -11.23 7.84 -1.43
CA PHE A 59 -10.47 6.71 -0.94
C PHE A 59 -10.31 6.79 0.59
N CYS A 60 -9.81 7.94 1.07
CA CYS A 60 -9.76 8.21 2.50
C CYS A 60 -9.59 9.72 2.76
N ALA A 61 -10.43 10.29 3.61
CA ALA A 61 -10.39 11.73 3.95
C ALA A 61 -9.48 12.05 5.16
N GLY A 62 -8.70 11.10 5.65
CA GLY A 62 -7.80 11.29 6.79
C GLY A 62 -8.47 11.12 8.14
N ALA A 63 -7.94 11.76 9.17
CA ALA A 63 -8.44 11.61 10.54
C ALA A 63 -9.89 12.06 10.70
N ASN A 64 -10.66 11.37 11.53
CA ASN A 64 -12.00 11.80 11.95
C ASN A 64 -11.86 12.99 12.93
N LEU A 65 -12.03 14.21 12.40
CA LEU A 65 -11.88 15.43 13.20
C LEU A 65 -12.99 15.57 14.26
N ALA A 66 -14.17 15.01 14.05
CA ALA A 66 -15.25 15.02 15.03
C ALA A 66 -14.87 14.19 16.27
N GLU A 67 -14.32 13.00 16.09
CA GLU A 67 -13.80 12.18 17.20
C GLU A 67 -12.65 12.87 17.94
N ARG A 68 -11.77 13.59 17.22
CA ARG A 68 -10.60 14.26 17.79
C ARG A 68 -10.92 15.61 18.47
N SER A 69 -12.07 16.21 18.19
CA SER A 69 -12.49 17.48 18.80
C SER A 69 -13.12 17.31 20.18
N THR A 70 -13.55 16.12 20.54
CA THR A 70 -14.02 15.81 21.90
C THR A 70 -12.80 15.77 22.83
N LYS A 71 -12.88 16.56 23.94
CA LYS A 71 -11.76 16.79 24.88
C LYS A 71 -11.39 15.59 25.78
N ASP A 72 -11.83 14.40 25.49
CA ASP A 72 -11.39 13.19 26.19
C ASP A 72 -10.00 12.85 25.70
N VAL A 73 -9.01 13.29 26.48
CA VAL A 73 -7.57 13.33 26.20
C VAL A 73 -6.98 11.94 25.87
N ASP A 74 -7.66 10.87 26.24
CA ASP A 74 -7.18 9.50 26.06
C ASP A 74 -7.35 8.98 24.62
N ASP A 75 -8.26 9.58 23.84
CA ASP A 75 -8.61 9.09 22.50
C ASP A 75 -7.67 9.56 21.37
N GLY A 76 -6.98 10.67 21.56
CA GLY A 76 -6.07 11.24 20.56
C GLY A 76 -4.77 10.44 20.43
N GLU A 77 -4.23 9.98 21.53
CA GLU A 77 -3.01 9.18 21.59
C GLU A 77 -3.25 7.79 21.00
N THR A 78 -4.36 7.13 21.38
CA THR A 78 -4.76 5.82 20.88
C THR A 78 -4.98 5.81 19.35
N SER A 79 -5.58 6.85 18.77
CA SER A 79 -5.84 6.93 17.33
C SER A 79 -4.56 7.16 16.51
N ALA A 80 -3.62 7.97 17.00
CA ALA A 80 -2.31 8.17 16.33
C ALA A 80 -1.45 6.91 16.40
N VAL A 81 -1.47 6.20 17.52
CA VAL A 81 -0.78 4.92 17.70
C VAL A 81 -1.38 3.86 16.77
N ASN A 82 -2.70 3.81 16.63
CA ASN A 82 -3.37 2.87 15.74
C ASN A 82 -3.03 3.11 14.25
N LEU A 83 -2.91 4.37 13.81
CA LEU A 83 -2.49 4.67 12.42
C LEU A 83 -1.03 4.28 12.17
N ALA A 84 -0.13 4.54 13.11
CA ALA A 84 1.26 4.11 13.01
C ALA A 84 1.35 2.58 12.99
N ALA A 85 0.59 1.89 13.86
CA ALA A 85 0.53 0.44 13.89
C ALA A 85 -0.01 -0.16 12.59
N LEU A 86 -1.03 0.47 11.97
CA LEU A 86 -1.55 0.09 10.66
C LEU A 86 -0.46 0.14 9.59
N PHE A 87 0.27 1.26 9.51
CA PHE A 87 1.33 1.42 8.52
C PHE A 87 2.48 0.43 8.74
N GLN A 88 2.86 0.20 9.99
CA GLN A 88 3.87 -0.79 10.34
C GLN A 88 3.47 -2.21 9.94
N ARG A 89 2.18 -2.60 10.11
CA ARG A 89 1.69 -3.91 9.67
C ARG A 89 1.84 -4.07 8.15
N ILE A 90 1.39 -3.09 7.37
CA ILE A 90 1.50 -3.12 5.92
C ILE A 90 2.96 -3.23 5.47
N GLN A 91 3.87 -2.43 6.06
CA GLN A 91 5.28 -2.45 5.70
C GLN A 91 6.00 -3.74 6.12
N ASN A 92 5.64 -4.30 7.30
CA ASN A 92 6.26 -5.51 7.83
C ASN A 92 5.64 -6.80 7.28
N SER A 93 4.47 -6.72 6.65
CA SER A 93 3.87 -7.89 6.00
C SER A 93 4.80 -8.46 4.94
N PHE A 94 4.89 -9.78 4.89
CA PHE A 94 5.61 -10.50 3.84
C PHE A 94 4.85 -10.52 2.50
N LYS A 95 3.60 -10.05 2.49
CA LYS A 95 2.77 -10.01 1.30
C LYS A 95 2.70 -8.60 0.72
N PRO A 96 2.71 -8.44 -0.62
CA PRO A 96 2.52 -7.14 -1.24
C PRO A 96 1.12 -6.58 -1.00
N PHE A 97 1.05 -5.26 -0.84
CA PHE A 97 -0.19 -4.50 -0.78
C PHE A 97 -0.28 -3.55 -1.98
N VAL A 98 -1.33 -3.70 -2.78
CA VAL A 98 -1.61 -2.85 -3.94
C VAL A 98 -2.76 -1.90 -3.62
N GLY A 99 -2.55 -0.60 -3.78
CA GLY A 99 -3.59 0.42 -3.66
C GLY A 99 -4.33 0.61 -4.98
N ARG A 100 -5.60 0.20 -5.04
CA ARG A 100 -6.55 0.55 -6.12
C ARG A 100 -7.36 1.76 -5.66
N ILE A 101 -6.89 2.94 -6.01
CA ILE A 101 -7.39 4.20 -5.46
C ILE A 101 -8.43 4.80 -6.41
N ALA A 102 -9.71 4.55 -6.14
CA ALA A 102 -10.83 5.01 -6.95
C ALA A 102 -11.43 6.34 -6.43
N GLY A 103 -10.66 7.16 -5.73
CA GLY A 103 -11.16 8.41 -5.17
C GLY A 103 -10.08 9.27 -4.51
N HIS A 104 -10.50 10.37 -3.92
CA HIS A 104 -9.63 11.37 -3.32
C HIS A 104 -8.90 10.87 -2.06
N CYS A 105 -7.66 11.32 -1.88
CA CYS A 105 -6.81 11.01 -0.72
C CYS A 105 -6.43 12.31 -0.01
N VAL A 106 -6.81 12.47 1.25
CA VAL A 106 -6.52 13.70 2.00
C VAL A 106 -5.91 13.35 3.35
N ALA A 107 -4.90 14.11 3.77
CA ALA A 107 -4.24 13.97 5.07
C ALA A 107 -3.80 12.51 5.32
N GLY A 108 -4.27 11.87 6.40
CA GLY A 108 -3.99 10.45 6.68
C GLY A 108 -4.29 9.49 5.52
N GLY A 109 -5.23 9.86 4.63
CA GLY A 109 -5.53 9.10 3.41
C GLY A 109 -4.38 9.12 2.38
N VAL A 110 -3.58 10.20 2.35
CA VAL A 110 -2.35 10.23 1.54
C VAL A 110 -1.32 9.25 2.10
N GLY A 111 -1.19 9.19 3.44
CA GLY A 111 -0.33 8.20 4.09
C GLY A 111 -0.76 6.77 3.79
N LEU A 112 -2.09 6.51 3.78
CA LEU A 112 -2.63 5.19 3.43
C LEU A 112 -2.35 4.82 1.97
N ALA A 113 -2.41 5.77 1.04
CA ALA A 113 -2.01 5.55 -0.35
C ALA A 113 -0.50 5.31 -0.50
N ALA A 114 0.32 6.06 0.27
CA ALA A 114 1.77 5.99 0.20
C ALA A 114 2.37 4.73 0.85
N VAL A 115 1.70 4.16 1.87
CA VAL A 115 2.20 2.97 2.56
C VAL A 115 2.05 1.69 1.73
N MET A 116 1.19 1.69 0.72
CA MET A 116 1.09 0.58 -0.24
C MET A 116 2.41 0.36 -0.97
N ASP A 117 2.70 -0.88 -1.31
CA ASP A 117 3.91 -1.22 -2.09
C ASP A 117 3.79 -0.65 -3.51
N ILE A 118 2.63 -0.80 -4.13
CA ILE A 118 2.31 -0.24 -5.44
C ILE A 118 0.93 0.43 -5.37
N SER A 119 0.83 1.67 -5.85
CA SER A 119 -0.41 2.45 -5.84
C SER A 119 -0.81 2.92 -7.23
N VAL A 120 -2.05 2.63 -7.61
CA VAL A 120 -2.68 3.08 -8.85
C VAL A 120 -3.90 3.92 -8.50
N ALA A 121 -3.94 5.16 -8.94
CA ALA A 121 -5.06 6.06 -8.70
C ALA A 121 -5.78 6.45 -10.00
N ILE A 122 -7.06 6.76 -9.89
CA ILE A 122 -7.76 7.42 -11.00
C ILE A 122 -7.19 8.82 -11.21
N ASP A 123 -7.11 9.26 -12.45
CA ASP A 123 -6.56 10.56 -12.86
C ASP A 123 -7.31 11.76 -12.28
N THR A 124 -8.60 11.57 -12.01
CA THR A 124 -9.47 12.58 -11.37
C THR A 124 -9.30 12.65 -9.84
N ALA A 125 -8.52 11.77 -9.24
CA ALA A 125 -8.28 11.77 -7.80
C ALA A 125 -7.43 12.99 -7.40
N MET A 126 -7.80 13.60 -6.27
CA MET A 126 -7.05 14.70 -5.67
C MET A 126 -6.38 14.21 -4.38
N PHE A 127 -5.12 14.56 -4.24
CA PHE A 127 -4.29 14.30 -3.06
C PHE A 127 -4.03 15.61 -2.31
N GLY A 128 -3.71 15.54 -1.01
CA GLY A 128 -3.31 16.75 -0.29
C GLY A 128 -2.94 16.53 1.17
N PHE A 129 -1.84 17.14 1.57
CA PHE A 129 -1.36 17.22 2.97
C PHE A 129 -2.01 18.44 3.65
N THR A 130 -3.30 18.30 3.99
CA THR A 130 -4.11 19.45 4.42
C THR A 130 -4.03 19.75 5.93
N GLU A 131 -3.23 19.02 6.67
CA GLU A 131 -3.09 19.11 8.13
C GLU A 131 -2.78 20.51 8.63
N VAL A 132 -1.88 21.23 7.95
CA VAL A 132 -1.50 22.58 8.36
C VAL A 132 -2.64 23.59 8.29
N ARG A 133 -3.69 23.30 7.52
CA ARG A 133 -4.87 24.16 7.43
C ARG A 133 -5.81 24.06 8.64
N VAL A 134 -5.62 23.03 9.45
CA VAL A 134 -6.37 22.84 10.71
C VAL A 134 -5.44 22.92 11.93
N GLY A 135 -4.22 23.47 11.76
CA GLY A 135 -3.30 23.74 12.86
C GLY A 135 -2.51 22.51 13.35
N VAL A 136 -2.45 21.42 12.55
CA VAL A 136 -1.66 20.23 12.86
C VAL A 136 -0.67 19.95 11.74
N VAL A 137 0.17 18.94 11.91
CA VAL A 137 1.21 18.57 10.95
C VAL A 137 1.04 17.11 10.50
N PRO A 138 1.46 16.75 9.27
CA PRO A 138 1.39 15.39 8.75
C PRO A 138 2.47 14.47 9.36
N ALA A 139 2.56 14.39 10.71
CA ALA A 139 3.67 13.74 11.41
C ALA A 139 3.72 12.24 11.14
N THR A 140 2.65 11.49 11.45
CA THR A 140 2.64 10.03 11.28
C THR A 140 2.82 9.63 9.81
N ILE A 141 2.15 10.32 8.89
CA ILE A 141 2.21 10.00 7.47
C ILE A 141 3.55 10.39 6.82
N SER A 142 4.31 11.31 7.43
CA SER A 142 5.63 11.69 6.93
C SER A 142 6.59 10.50 6.83
N VAL A 143 6.46 9.53 7.75
CA VAL A 143 7.31 8.33 7.80
C VAL A 143 7.19 7.49 6.53
N VAL A 144 6.00 7.42 5.94
CA VAL A 144 5.74 6.63 4.73
C VAL A 144 5.77 7.46 3.44
N CYS A 145 5.55 8.78 3.54
CA CYS A 145 5.52 9.66 2.36
C CYS A 145 6.91 10.21 1.99
N LEU A 146 7.69 10.69 2.98
CA LEU A 146 8.98 11.34 2.70
C LEU A 146 10.00 10.44 2.00
N PRO A 147 10.12 9.13 2.33
CA PRO A 147 11.05 8.25 1.61
C PRO A 147 10.74 8.09 0.11
N LYS A 148 9.49 8.31 -0.29
CA LYS A 148 9.04 8.19 -1.69
C LYS A 148 9.15 9.50 -2.46
N MET A 149 9.07 10.64 -1.77
CA MET A 149 8.96 11.96 -2.41
C MET A 149 10.31 12.62 -2.62
N ARG A 150 10.41 13.42 -3.67
CA ARG A 150 11.51 14.36 -3.77
C ARG A 150 11.38 15.45 -2.68
N GLN A 151 12.47 15.77 -2.02
CA GLN A 151 12.48 16.70 -0.87
C GLN A 151 11.81 18.05 -1.16
N ALA A 152 12.07 18.65 -2.33
CA ALA A 152 11.49 19.92 -2.71
C ALA A 152 9.95 19.85 -2.85
N ASP A 153 9.44 18.75 -3.41
CA ASP A 153 7.99 18.53 -3.55
C ASP A 153 7.35 18.29 -2.18
N ALA A 154 7.99 17.52 -1.32
CA ALA A 154 7.54 17.27 0.05
C ALA A 154 7.44 18.59 0.84
N GLN A 155 8.49 19.41 0.83
CA GLN A 155 8.48 20.73 1.50
C GLN A 155 7.35 21.62 0.97
N SER A 156 7.21 21.72 -0.35
CA SER A 156 6.15 22.53 -0.97
C SER A 156 4.76 22.07 -0.55
N SER A 157 4.50 20.76 -0.65
CA SER A 157 3.16 20.19 -0.38
C SER A 157 2.78 20.28 1.10
N PHE A 158 3.72 19.97 2.00
CA PHE A 158 3.50 20.01 3.46
C PHE A 158 3.24 21.43 3.96
N LEU A 159 4.00 22.42 3.46
CA LEU A 159 3.85 23.81 3.89
C LEU A 159 2.61 24.48 3.32
N ARG A 160 2.26 24.17 2.07
CA ARG A 160 1.12 24.82 1.39
C ARG A 160 -0.22 24.22 1.81
N GLY A 161 -0.27 22.95 2.21
CA GLY A 161 -1.52 22.26 2.55
C GLY A 161 -2.55 22.29 1.42
N ASN A 162 -2.13 22.46 0.17
CA ASN A 162 -3.02 22.48 -0.99
C ASN A 162 -3.29 21.06 -1.51
N ARG A 163 -4.34 20.95 -2.32
CA ARG A 163 -4.61 19.74 -3.07
C ARG A 163 -3.87 19.78 -4.39
N PHE A 164 -3.50 18.59 -4.88
CA PHE A 164 -2.85 18.38 -6.17
C PHE A 164 -3.43 17.11 -6.83
N PRO A 165 -3.44 17.03 -8.17
CA PRO A 165 -4.01 15.89 -8.89
C PRO A 165 -3.11 14.64 -8.83
N ALA A 166 -3.65 13.49 -9.26
CA ALA A 166 -2.98 12.20 -9.20
C ALA A 166 -1.71 12.14 -10.06
N ASP A 167 -1.68 12.78 -11.22
CA ASP A 167 -0.49 12.87 -12.08
C ASP A 167 0.67 13.60 -11.38
N GLU A 168 0.36 14.65 -10.63
CA GLU A 168 1.34 15.34 -9.80
C GLU A 168 1.84 14.45 -8.65
N ALA A 169 0.96 13.64 -8.03
CA ALA A 169 1.35 12.66 -7.02
C ALA A 169 2.32 11.60 -7.59
N VAL A 170 2.12 11.15 -8.83
CA VAL A 170 3.07 10.29 -9.57
C VAL A 170 4.39 11.03 -9.81
N ARG A 171 4.34 12.26 -10.31
CA ARG A 171 5.53 13.07 -10.58
C ARG A 171 6.39 13.30 -9.32
N MET A 172 5.75 13.45 -8.16
CA MET A 172 6.43 13.60 -6.87
C MET A 172 7.03 12.28 -6.35
N GLY A 173 6.65 11.13 -6.91
CA GLY A 173 7.03 9.80 -6.45
C GLY A 173 6.14 9.24 -5.33
N LEU A 174 5.04 9.90 -5.00
CA LEU A 174 4.16 9.52 -3.91
C LEU A 174 3.35 8.24 -4.20
N ILE A 175 2.89 8.09 -5.45
CA ILE A 175 2.20 6.91 -6.00
C ILE A 175 2.84 6.49 -7.32
N ASN A 176 2.51 5.28 -7.80
CA ASN A 176 3.15 4.72 -8.99
C ASN A 176 2.46 5.11 -10.30
N HIS A 177 1.12 5.07 -10.34
CA HIS A 177 0.36 5.28 -11.57
C HIS A 177 -0.85 6.18 -11.35
N SER A 178 -1.17 6.97 -12.37
CA SER A 178 -2.40 7.74 -12.51
C SER A 178 -3.02 7.38 -13.86
N VAL A 179 -4.23 6.83 -13.85
CA VAL A 179 -4.89 6.29 -15.04
C VAL A 179 -6.37 6.68 -15.09
N PRO A 180 -7.01 6.72 -16.26
CA PRO A 180 -8.45 6.88 -16.36
C PRO A 180 -9.19 5.77 -15.59
N LEU A 181 -10.39 6.09 -15.08
CA LEU A 181 -11.21 5.13 -14.33
C LEU A 181 -11.46 3.83 -15.11
N GLU A 182 -11.67 3.95 -16.41
CA GLU A 182 -11.95 2.83 -17.31
C GLU A 182 -10.79 1.83 -17.42
N THR A 183 -9.57 2.25 -17.15
CA THR A 183 -8.36 1.41 -17.22
C THR A 183 -7.81 1.03 -15.85
N LEU A 184 -8.41 1.54 -14.76
CA LEU A 184 -7.93 1.30 -13.41
C LEU A 184 -7.84 -0.19 -13.09
N ASP A 185 -8.90 -0.96 -13.36
CA ASP A 185 -8.95 -2.39 -13.08
C ASP A 185 -7.96 -3.17 -13.94
N ALA A 186 -7.84 -2.83 -15.21
CA ALA A 186 -6.89 -3.48 -16.12
C ALA A 186 -5.43 -3.26 -15.64
N THR A 187 -5.09 -2.04 -15.24
CA THR A 187 -3.75 -1.71 -14.73
C THR A 187 -3.46 -2.43 -13.40
N VAL A 188 -4.43 -2.48 -12.49
CA VAL A 188 -4.27 -3.21 -11.22
C VAL A 188 -4.12 -4.71 -11.48
N ASN A 189 -4.92 -5.29 -12.37
CA ASN A 189 -4.84 -6.72 -12.71
C ASN A 189 -3.50 -7.08 -13.35
N GLU A 190 -2.93 -6.24 -14.20
CA GLU A 190 -1.58 -6.44 -14.75
C GLU A 190 -0.53 -6.54 -13.62
N ILE A 191 -0.57 -5.62 -12.66
CA ILE A 191 0.33 -5.64 -11.48
C ILE A 191 0.11 -6.90 -10.65
N LEU A 192 -1.15 -7.29 -10.42
CA LEU A 192 -1.46 -8.51 -9.66
C LEU A 192 -0.93 -9.76 -10.36
N ASN A 193 -1.06 -9.85 -11.69
CA ASN A 193 -0.52 -10.96 -12.46
C ASN A 193 1.01 -11.05 -12.33
N ASP A 194 1.71 -9.93 -12.39
CA ASP A 194 3.16 -9.88 -12.21
C ASP A 194 3.57 -10.35 -10.81
N LEU A 195 2.88 -9.87 -9.77
CA LEU A 195 3.15 -10.25 -8.39
C LEU A 195 2.86 -11.75 -8.13
N LEU A 196 1.78 -12.27 -8.70
CA LEU A 196 1.42 -13.69 -8.57
C LEU A 196 2.31 -14.63 -9.38
N ALA A 197 2.95 -14.12 -10.44
CA ALA A 197 3.96 -14.86 -11.20
C ALA A 197 5.29 -15.02 -10.43
N GLY A 198 5.57 -14.11 -9.49
CA GLY A 198 6.75 -14.18 -8.65
C GLY A 198 6.68 -15.27 -7.57
N GLU A 199 7.82 -15.79 -7.14
CA GLU A 199 7.89 -16.71 -6.00
C GLU A 199 7.59 -15.95 -4.69
N PRO A 200 6.71 -16.47 -3.80
CA PRO A 200 6.23 -15.75 -2.61
C PRO A 200 7.32 -15.27 -1.67
N HIS A 201 8.31 -16.13 -1.37
CA HIS A 201 9.40 -15.77 -0.46
C HIS A 201 10.35 -14.75 -1.11
N ALA A 202 10.66 -14.90 -2.39
CA ALA A 202 11.49 -13.93 -3.12
C ALA A 202 10.82 -12.55 -3.19
N ILE A 203 9.50 -12.50 -3.41
CA ILE A 203 8.73 -11.24 -3.36
C ILE A 203 8.76 -10.62 -1.97
N ALA A 204 8.57 -11.42 -0.91
CA ALA A 204 8.65 -10.94 0.46
C ALA A 204 10.02 -10.33 0.78
N VAL A 205 11.10 -11.01 0.39
CA VAL A 205 12.48 -10.50 0.56
C VAL A 205 12.71 -9.23 -0.28
N ALA A 206 12.24 -9.21 -1.54
CA ALA A 206 12.36 -8.04 -2.41
C ALA A 206 11.65 -6.81 -1.84
N LYS A 207 10.45 -6.99 -1.27
CA LYS A 207 9.72 -5.93 -0.55
C LYS A 207 10.55 -5.38 0.61
N GLN A 208 11.11 -6.24 1.45
CA GLN A 208 11.94 -5.81 2.57
C GLN A 208 13.22 -5.10 2.12
N LEU A 209 13.86 -5.56 1.04
CA LEU A 209 15.01 -4.88 0.45
C LEU A 209 14.67 -3.46 -0.04
N ALA A 210 13.52 -3.30 -0.69
CA ALA A 210 13.07 -2.00 -1.20
C ALA A 210 12.77 -0.99 -0.07
N LEU A 211 12.38 -1.47 1.11
CA LEU A 211 12.09 -0.64 2.29
C LEU A 211 13.34 -0.31 3.12
N GLN A 212 14.44 -1.06 2.95
CA GLN A 212 15.64 -0.82 3.74
C GLN A 212 16.32 0.49 3.35
N SER A 213 16.45 1.42 4.31
CA SER A 213 17.33 2.56 4.16
C SER A 213 18.80 2.09 4.27
N THR A 214 19.67 2.58 3.39
CA THR A 214 21.10 2.24 3.37
C THR A 214 21.83 2.90 4.53
N SER A 215 21.79 2.30 5.72
CA SER A 215 22.51 2.77 6.91
C SER A 215 23.91 2.15 7.08
N HIS A 216 24.32 1.27 6.16
CA HIS A 216 25.59 0.52 6.22
C HIS A 216 26.61 1.15 5.27
N SER A 217 27.91 0.98 5.55
CA SER A 217 28.94 1.30 4.58
C SER A 217 28.74 0.46 3.29
N HIS A 218 29.12 0.99 2.12
CA HIS A 218 28.93 0.29 0.85
C HIS A 218 29.53 -1.13 0.85
N ASN A 219 30.69 -1.33 1.46
CA ASN A 219 31.35 -2.64 1.50
C ASN A 219 30.58 -3.64 2.37
N GLU A 220 30.07 -3.22 3.52
CA GLU A 220 29.25 -4.08 4.38
C GLU A 220 27.91 -4.42 3.73
N ALA A 221 27.30 -3.44 3.04
CA ALA A 221 26.08 -3.66 2.27
C ALA A 221 26.29 -4.69 1.16
N PHE A 222 27.38 -4.58 0.35
CA PHE A 222 27.69 -5.56 -0.68
C PHE A 222 27.95 -6.96 -0.11
N ALA A 223 28.70 -7.08 0.98
CA ALA A 223 28.96 -8.38 1.60
C ALA A 223 27.67 -9.06 2.08
N LYS A 224 26.79 -8.29 2.75
CA LYS A 224 25.49 -8.78 3.22
C LYS A 224 24.57 -9.19 2.06
N MET A 225 24.51 -8.37 1.01
CA MET A 225 23.67 -8.67 -0.15
C MET A 225 24.19 -9.86 -0.96
N ALA A 226 25.53 -10.04 -1.06
CA ALA A 226 26.11 -11.21 -1.69
C ALA A 226 25.79 -12.50 -0.91
N GLN A 227 25.83 -12.46 0.41
CA GLN A 227 25.41 -13.57 1.26
C GLN A 227 23.93 -13.91 1.03
N LEU A 228 23.04 -12.93 1.13
CA LEU A 228 21.61 -13.09 0.89
C LEU A 228 21.33 -13.67 -0.51
N SER A 229 22.02 -13.15 -1.53
CA SER A 229 21.88 -13.66 -2.90
C SER A 229 22.27 -15.14 -3.00
N ASN A 230 23.38 -15.54 -2.37
CA ASN A 230 23.82 -16.94 -2.37
C ASN A 230 22.83 -17.85 -1.63
N GLU A 231 22.29 -17.40 -0.50
CA GLU A 231 21.26 -18.13 0.26
C GLU A 231 20.01 -18.36 -0.60
N LEU A 232 19.51 -17.31 -1.27
CA LEU A 232 18.35 -17.41 -2.14
C LEU A 232 18.60 -18.31 -3.35
N PHE A 233 19.76 -18.20 -4.01
CA PHE A 233 20.11 -19.07 -5.15
C PHE A 233 20.24 -20.55 -4.76
N ALA A 234 20.54 -20.85 -3.50
CA ALA A 234 20.64 -22.20 -2.98
C ALA A 234 19.30 -22.79 -2.52
N SER A 235 18.21 -22.01 -2.53
CA SER A 235 16.89 -22.48 -2.10
C SER A 235 16.24 -23.44 -3.10
N GLU A 236 15.32 -24.28 -2.62
CA GLU A 236 14.55 -25.18 -3.48
C GLU A 236 13.63 -24.40 -4.43
N GLU A 237 13.08 -23.28 -3.98
CA GLU A 237 12.24 -22.39 -4.77
C GLU A 237 13.01 -21.77 -5.94
N ALA A 238 14.26 -21.33 -5.70
CA ALA A 238 15.10 -20.80 -6.78
C ALA A 238 15.45 -21.89 -7.81
N HIS A 239 15.73 -23.11 -7.37
CA HIS A 239 15.95 -24.23 -8.28
C HIS A 239 14.71 -24.54 -9.13
N GLU A 240 13.52 -24.57 -8.52
CA GLU A 240 12.27 -24.75 -9.28
C GLU A 240 12.05 -23.60 -10.27
N GLY A 241 12.26 -22.35 -9.87
CA GLY A 241 12.11 -21.19 -10.74
C GLY A 241 13.07 -21.23 -11.95
N MET A 242 14.35 -21.54 -11.71
CA MET A 242 15.34 -21.68 -12.76
C MET A 242 15.00 -22.83 -13.71
N ASN A 243 14.59 -23.99 -13.20
CA ASN A 243 14.21 -25.14 -14.02
C ASN A 243 12.97 -24.81 -14.86
N ALA A 244 11.93 -24.22 -14.26
CA ALA A 244 10.74 -23.80 -14.98
C ALA A 244 11.06 -22.84 -16.14
N TYR A 245 11.94 -21.86 -15.90
CA TYR A 245 12.40 -20.91 -16.92
C TYR A 245 13.13 -21.64 -18.08
N LEU A 246 14.07 -22.53 -17.76
CA LEU A 246 14.84 -23.28 -18.77
C LEU A 246 13.96 -24.24 -19.57
N GLU A 247 12.97 -24.87 -18.92
CA GLU A 247 12.01 -25.78 -19.52
C GLU A 247 10.85 -25.07 -20.21
N LYS A 248 10.78 -23.73 -20.14
CA LYS A 248 9.70 -22.89 -20.72
C LYS A 248 8.31 -23.28 -20.23
N ARG A 249 8.16 -23.65 -18.96
CA ARG A 249 6.91 -23.94 -18.29
C ARG A 249 6.65 -22.92 -17.17
N PRO A 250 5.39 -22.79 -16.71
CA PRO A 250 5.11 -22.07 -15.47
C PRO A 250 5.80 -22.73 -14.28
N ALA A 251 6.29 -21.92 -13.33
CA ALA A 251 6.75 -22.42 -12.04
C ALA A 251 5.57 -22.89 -11.18
N SER A 252 5.86 -23.78 -10.21
CA SER A 252 4.83 -24.46 -9.41
C SER A 252 3.93 -23.52 -8.59
N TRP A 253 4.40 -22.33 -8.27
CA TRP A 253 3.64 -21.33 -7.50
C TRP A 253 2.78 -20.39 -8.36
N VAL A 254 2.86 -20.48 -9.69
CA VAL A 254 2.05 -19.65 -10.57
C VAL A 254 0.60 -20.15 -10.54
N SER A 255 -0.25 -19.38 -9.88
CA SER A 255 -1.69 -19.61 -9.95
C SER A 255 -2.18 -19.24 -11.34
N SER A 256 -2.93 -20.13 -11.98
CA SER A 256 -3.61 -19.82 -13.23
C SER A 256 -4.80 -18.90 -12.93
N ILE A 257 -4.53 -17.61 -12.80
CA ILE A 257 -5.60 -16.62 -12.84
C ILE A 257 -6.14 -16.67 -14.26
N LYS A 258 -7.37 -17.13 -14.42
CA LYS A 258 -8.10 -16.95 -15.67
C LYS A 258 -8.41 -15.46 -15.80
N VAL A 259 -7.51 -14.74 -16.45
CA VAL A 259 -7.89 -13.45 -17.03
C VAL A 259 -8.91 -13.79 -18.09
N ASP A 260 -10.18 -13.47 -17.86
CA ASP A 260 -11.18 -13.47 -18.92
C ASP A 260 -10.69 -12.52 -20.01
N LYS A 261 -10.10 -13.13 -21.04
CA LYS A 261 -9.85 -12.44 -22.30
C LYS A 261 -11.21 -12.31 -22.96
N GLU A 262 -12.00 -11.36 -22.52
CA GLU A 262 -13.11 -10.90 -23.35
C GLU A 262 -12.51 -10.25 -24.61
N LYS A 263 -12.94 -10.81 -25.72
CA LYS A 263 -12.58 -10.48 -27.10
C LYS A 263 -13.04 -9.08 -27.50
#